data_4ea5140fd0d9bf0f63d738f6ec5bd6f5
#
_entry.id   4ea5140fd0d9bf0f63d738f6ec5bd6f5
#
_cell.length_a   1.000
_cell.length_b   1.000
_cell.length_c   1.000
_cell.angle_alpha   90.00
_cell.angle_beta   90.00
_cell.angle_gamma   90.00
#
_symmetry.space_group_name_H-M   'P 1'
#
loop_
_entity.id
_entity.type
_entity.pdbx_description
1 polymer ?
#
loop_
_entity_poly.entity_id
_entity_poly.type
_entity_poly.pdbx_seq_one_letter_code
_entity_poly.pdbx_strand_id
1 'polypeptide(L)'
;MLLSPLEKDHLRKRLLRRWGLAFGAALIAGIWIVVLYWDVLRSVCSGASMYSAQLLPTGASFTQLLHTATTSWSYASGTGISAPNAPWLLVLALASVLTGGHVAGAVGLMFFLAAPLTVFSFWALAGIFTRSDAVRCVVALAWFALALSMGLYDDADVTMLTVMVFLPAAFAFSFRAVGMYRTEDLVNPHASVQAAAVAALCFIPVVAAQ
;
A
#
# COMPACT_ATOMS: atom_id res chain seq x y z
N MET A 1 4.10 -0.59 36.83
CA MET A 1 3.72 0.77 37.29
C MET A 1 2.43 1.13 36.59
N LEU A 2 1.30 1.27 37.30
CA LEU A 2 0.00 1.59 36.68
C LEU A 2 -0.08 3.10 36.51
N LEU A 3 -0.24 3.54 35.26
CA LEU A 3 -0.42 4.95 34.92
C LEU A 3 -1.67 5.51 35.59
N SER A 4 -1.61 6.74 36.10
CA SER A 4 -2.76 7.44 36.64
C SER A 4 -3.84 7.69 35.56
N PRO A 5 -5.13 7.81 35.94
CA PRO A 5 -6.20 8.08 34.96
C PRO A 5 -5.94 9.34 34.14
N LEU A 6 -5.37 10.38 34.71
CA LEU A 6 -5.02 11.63 34.04
C LEU A 6 -3.92 11.45 32.99
N GLU A 7 -2.89 10.66 33.29
CA GLU A 7 -1.82 10.35 32.32
C GLU A 7 -2.34 9.54 31.13
N LYS A 8 -3.27 8.60 31.38
CA LYS A 8 -3.94 7.84 30.30
C LYS A 8 -4.74 8.74 29.37
N ASP A 9 -5.45 9.73 29.90
CA ASP A 9 -6.22 10.69 29.10
C ASP A 9 -5.31 11.61 28.27
N HIS A 10 -4.19 12.06 28.81
CA HIS A 10 -3.21 12.85 28.05
C HIS A 10 -2.55 12.05 26.93
N LEU A 11 -2.20 10.79 27.17
CA LEU A 11 -1.65 9.89 26.16
C LEU A 11 -2.67 9.62 25.06
N ARG A 12 -3.93 9.35 25.43
CA ARG A 12 -5.02 9.13 24.46
C ARG A 12 -5.27 10.34 23.57
N LYS A 13 -5.30 11.55 24.13
CA LYS A 13 -5.46 12.80 23.36
C LYS A 13 -4.29 13.04 22.39
N ARG A 14 -3.05 12.76 22.82
CA ARG A 14 -1.87 12.86 21.94
C ARG A 14 -1.92 11.84 20.81
N LEU A 15 -2.29 10.61 21.08
CA LEU A 15 -2.45 9.55 20.08
C LEU A 15 -3.56 9.91 19.07
N LEU A 16 -4.72 10.34 19.55
CA LEU A 16 -5.85 10.74 18.70
C LEU A 16 -5.46 11.91 17.79
N ARG A 17 -4.74 12.92 18.31
CA ARG A 17 -4.25 14.03 17.49
C ARG A 17 -3.27 13.57 16.41
N ARG A 18 -2.33 12.69 16.75
CA ARG A 18 -1.35 12.15 15.78
C ARG A 18 -2.03 11.37 14.68
N TRP A 19 -2.91 10.45 15.03
CA TRP A 19 -3.67 9.68 14.07
C TRP A 19 -4.60 10.56 13.25
N GLY A 20 -5.25 11.55 13.87
CA GLY A 20 -6.09 12.52 13.18
C GLY A 20 -5.35 13.28 12.07
N LEU A 21 -4.10 13.70 12.32
CA LEU A 21 -3.26 14.35 11.33
C LEU A 21 -2.86 13.40 10.20
N ALA A 22 -2.49 12.15 10.52
CA ALA A 22 -2.18 11.15 9.51
C ALA A 22 -3.39 10.84 8.62
N PHE A 23 -4.56 10.65 9.23
CA PHE A 23 -5.81 10.45 8.49
C PHE A 23 -6.19 11.67 7.64
N GLY A 24 -6.01 12.87 8.17
CA GLY A 24 -6.25 14.12 7.43
C GLY A 24 -5.36 14.22 6.18
N ALA A 25 -4.05 13.96 6.32
CA ALA A 25 -3.13 13.97 5.21
C ALA A 25 -3.46 12.88 4.16
N ALA A 26 -3.77 11.67 4.61
CA ALA A 26 -4.16 10.57 3.73
C ALA A 26 -5.49 10.86 3.01
N LEU A 27 -6.44 11.47 3.69
CA LEU A 27 -7.73 11.87 3.11
C LEU A 27 -7.54 12.96 2.05
N ILE A 28 -6.66 13.93 2.28
CA ILE A 28 -6.30 14.94 1.28
C ILE A 28 -5.73 14.27 0.03
N ALA A 29 -4.78 13.35 0.16
CA ALA A 29 -4.22 12.62 -0.97
C ALA A 29 -5.28 11.78 -1.70
N GLY A 30 -6.16 11.08 -0.96
CA GLY A 30 -7.24 10.30 -1.53
C GLY A 30 -8.25 11.16 -2.31
N ILE A 31 -8.68 12.29 -1.74
CA ILE A 31 -9.57 13.23 -2.43
C ILE A 31 -8.88 13.78 -3.68
N TRP A 32 -7.61 14.13 -3.58
CA TRP A 32 -6.85 14.66 -4.71
C TRP A 32 -6.83 13.69 -5.90
N ILE A 33 -6.54 12.42 -5.67
CA ILE A 33 -6.57 11.40 -6.72
C ILE A 33 -7.99 11.20 -7.27
N VAL A 34 -9.00 11.16 -6.42
CA VAL A 34 -10.40 11.04 -6.87
C VAL A 34 -10.81 12.20 -7.76
N VAL A 35 -10.39 13.43 -7.42
CA VAL A 35 -10.71 14.63 -8.22
C VAL A 35 -9.96 14.62 -9.55
N LEU A 36 -8.65 14.29 -9.55
CA LEU A 36 -7.84 14.25 -10.78
C LEU A 36 -8.31 13.16 -11.75
N TYR A 37 -8.66 11.98 -11.23
CA TYR A 37 -9.03 10.80 -12.03
C TYR A 37 -10.51 10.44 -11.88
N TRP A 38 -11.38 11.47 -11.78
CA TRP A 38 -12.82 11.27 -11.62
C TRP A 38 -13.47 10.43 -12.72
N ASP A 39 -13.04 10.63 -13.97
CA ASP A 39 -13.55 9.87 -15.11
C ASP A 39 -13.13 8.40 -15.07
N VAL A 40 -11.91 8.12 -14.59
CA VAL A 40 -11.42 6.76 -14.35
C VAL A 40 -12.24 6.09 -13.26
N LEU A 41 -12.50 6.79 -12.15
CA LEU A 41 -13.35 6.26 -11.07
C LEU A 41 -14.75 5.92 -11.57
N ARG A 42 -15.35 6.81 -12.35
CA ARG A 42 -16.68 6.59 -12.92
C ARG A 42 -16.69 5.37 -13.86
N SER A 43 -15.65 5.20 -14.68
CA SER A 43 -15.49 4.05 -15.58
C SER A 43 -15.33 2.75 -14.79
N VAL A 44 -14.51 2.71 -13.75
CA VAL A 44 -14.31 1.53 -12.89
C VAL A 44 -15.62 1.18 -12.17
N CYS A 45 -16.34 2.17 -11.64
CA CYS A 45 -17.64 1.96 -11.00
C CYS A 45 -18.72 1.45 -11.97
N SER A 46 -18.61 1.74 -13.28
CA SER A 46 -19.50 1.17 -14.31
C SER A 46 -19.10 -0.23 -14.77
N GLY A 47 -18.05 -0.82 -14.19
CA GLY A 47 -17.58 -2.16 -14.51
C GLY A 47 -16.53 -2.22 -15.63
N ALA A 48 -16.04 -1.06 -16.11
CA ALA A 48 -14.98 -1.04 -17.09
C ALA A 48 -13.63 -1.46 -16.46
N SER A 49 -12.83 -2.22 -17.21
CA SER A 49 -11.48 -2.58 -16.79
C SER A 49 -10.49 -1.45 -17.10
N MET A 50 -9.63 -1.12 -16.15
CA MET A 50 -8.49 -0.25 -16.38
C MET A 50 -7.44 -0.98 -17.23
N TYR A 51 -6.82 -0.26 -18.14
CA TYR A 51 -5.68 -0.76 -18.92
C TYR A 51 -4.63 0.35 -19.06
N SER A 52 -3.38 -0.06 -19.12
CA SER A 52 -2.26 0.82 -19.41
C SER A 52 -1.23 0.09 -20.26
N ALA A 53 -0.16 0.75 -20.65
CA ALA A 53 0.95 0.12 -21.36
C ALA A 53 1.57 -1.06 -20.57
N GLN A 54 1.47 -1.03 -19.25
CA GLN A 54 2.01 -2.05 -18.36
C GLN A 54 0.94 -2.98 -17.77
N LEU A 55 -0.32 -2.58 -17.82
CA LEU A 55 -1.44 -3.32 -17.27
C LEU A 55 -2.41 -3.71 -18.39
N LEU A 56 -2.36 -4.96 -18.82
CA LEU A 56 -3.32 -5.48 -19.77
C LEU A 56 -4.70 -5.65 -19.12
N PRO A 57 -5.81 -5.35 -19.84
CA PRO A 57 -7.15 -5.56 -19.31
C PRO A 57 -7.36 -7.03 -19.02
N THR A 58 -7.48 -7.36 -17.74
CA THR A 58 -7.66 -8.76 -17.32
C THR A 58 -9.14 -9.07 -17.18
N GLY A 59 -9.69 -9.79 -18.17
CA GLY A 59 -10.93 -10.53 -18.02
C GLY A 59 -10.76 -11.85 -17.25
N ALA A 60 -9.58 -12.07 -16.64
CA ALA A 60 -9.24 -13.30 -15.95
C ALA A 60 -10.04 -13.46 -14.65
N SER A 61 -10.51 -14.67 -14.38
CA SER A 61 -11.08 -15.04 -13.10
C SER A 61 -9.99 -15.18 -12.01
N PHE A 62 -10.39 -15.13 -10.74
CA PHE A 62 -9.49 -15.37 -9.61
C PHE A 62 -8.66 -16.65 -9.75
N THR A 63 -9.29 -17.74 -10.18
CA THR A 63 -8.61 -19.03 -10.37
C THR A 63 -7.58 -19.00 -11.49
N GLN A 64 -7.87 -18.28 -12.57
CA GLN A 64 -6.94 -18.10 -13.69
C GLN A 64 -5.73 -17.25 -13.27
N LEU A 65 -5.95 -16.19 -12.48
CA LEU A 65 -4.84 -15.40 -11.92
C LEU A 65 -3.93 -16.25 -11.04
N LEU A 66 -4.51 -17.04 -10.14
CA LEU A 66 -3.76 -17.90 -9.24
C LEU A 66 -2.96 -18.94 -10.04
N HIS A 67 -3.58 -19.55 -11.06
CA HIS A 67 -2.90 -20.49 -11.93
C HIS A 67 -1.74 -19.84 -12.68
N THR A 68 -1.96 -18.68 -13.31
CA THR A 68 -0.90 -17.96 -14.05
C THR A 68 0.24 -17.49 -13.14
N ALA A 69 -0.08 -17.11 -11.90
CA ALA A 69 0.93 -16.69 -10.93
C ALA A 69 1.82 -17.84 -10.44
N THR A 70 1.31 -19.06 -10.42
CA THR A 70 1.99 -20.24 -9.86
C THR A 70 2.59 -21.16 -10.92
N THR A 71 2.20 -21.00 -12.20
CA THR A 71 2.70 -21.84 -13.30
C THR A 71 3.47 -21.00 -14.31
N SER A 72 4.55 -21.56 -14.85
CA SER A 72 5.30 -20.93 -15.95
C SER A 72 4.62 -21.16 -17.32
N TRP A 73 3.31 -21.36 -17.34
CA TRP A 73 2.57 -21.72 -18.56
C TRP A 73 1.33 -20.85 -18.72
N SER A 74 1.20 -20.17 -19.85
CA SER A 74 0.05 -19.35 -20.20
C SER A 74 -0.71 -19.93 -21.36
N TYR A 75 -2.04 -20.05 -21.22
CA TYR A 75 -2.96 -20.51 -22.26
C TYR A 75 -3.61 -19.37 -23.07
N ALA A 76 -3.14 -18.15 -22.90
CA ALA A 76 -3.73 -16.96 -23.56
C ALA A 76 -3.79 -17.06 -25.09
N SER A 77 -2.90 -17.86 -25.70
CA SER A 77 -2.86 -18.10 -27.15
C SER A 77 -3.61 -19.36 -27.62
N GLY A 78 -4.32 -20.05 -26.76
CA GLY A 78 -5.04 -21.29 -27.08
C GLY A 78 -4.16 -22.56 -27.07
N THR A 79 -2.92 -22.48 -27.51
CA THR A 79 -1.98 -23.63 -27.57
C THR A 79 -1.09 -23.74 -26.33
N GLY A 80 -1.08 -22.72 -25.50
CA GLY A 80 -0.20 -22.60 -24.35
C GLY A 80 1.24 -22.27 -24.75
N ILE A 81 1.80 -21.29 -24.08
CA ILE A 81 3.18 -20.86 -24.23
C ILE A 81 3.85 -20.81 -22.87
N SER A 82 5.17 -21.05 -22.82
CA SER A 82 5.95 -20.77 -21.63
C SER A 82 5.96 -19.27 -21.38
N ALA A 83 5.54 -18.86 -20.19
CA ALA A 83 5.54 -17.48 -19.73
C ALA A 83 6.33 -17.38 -18.43
N PRO A 84 7.06 -16.30 -18.18
CA PRO A 84 7.70 -16.09 -16.90
C PRO A 84 6.65 -16.01 -15.79
N ASN A 85 6.97 -16.56 -14.63
CA ASN A 85 6.12 -16.41 -13.45
C ASN A 85 5.95 -14.94 -13.13
N ALA A 86 4.71 -14.53 -12.91
CA ALA A 86 4.38 -13.17 -12.52
C ALA A 86 3.84 -13.15 -11.07
N PRO A 87 4.73 -13.16 -10.07
CA PRO A 87 4.33 -13.26 -8.66
C PRO A 87 3.46 -12.08 -8.21
N TRP A 88 3.53 -10.94 -8.91
CA TRP A 88 2.64 -9.80 -8.66
C TRP A 88 1.14 -10.14 -8.85
N LEU A 89 0.83 -11.09 -9.71
CA LEU A 89 -0.55 -11.56 -9.89
C LEU A 89 -1.13 -12.19 -8.61
N LEU A 90 -0.31 -12.69 -7.70
CA LEU A 90 -0.76 -13.13 -6.38
C LEU A 90 -1.24 -11.94 -5.52
N VAL A 91 -0.54 -10.82 -5.60
CA VAL A 91 -0.95 -9.58 -4.90
C VAL A 91 -2.28 -9.10 -5.45
N LEU A 92 -2.44 -9.12 -6.77
CA LEU A 92 -3.69 -8.76 -7.42
C LEU A 92 -4.82 -9.76 -7.08
N ALA A 93 -4.53 -11.05 -7.03
CA ALA A 93 -5.49 -12.08 -6.61
C ALA A 93 -5.97 -11.84 -5.17
N LEU A 94 -5.05 -11.53 -4.25
CA LEU A 94 -5.41 -11.18 -2.87
C LEU A 94 -6.26 -9.90 -2.81
N ALA A 95 -5.93 -8.87 -3.59
CA ALA A 95 -6.73 -7.66 -3.68
C ALA A 95 -8.12 -7.94 -4.25
N SER A 96 -8.26 -8.88 -5.19
CA SER A 96 -9.55 -9.23 -5.79
C SER A 96 -10.52 -9.90 -4.80
N VAL A 97 -10.00 -10.51 -3.72
CA VAL A 97 -10.86 -11.03 -2.64
C VAL A 97 -11.66 -9.89 -1.99
N LEU A 98 -11.07 -8.70 -1.87
CA LEU A 98 -11.75 -7.52 -1.30
C LEU A 98 -12.89 -7.01 -2.20
N THR A 99 -12.82 -7.29 -3.49
CA THR A 99 -13.85 -6.90 -4.48
C THR A 99 -14.78 -8.08 -4.85
N GLY A 100 -14.84 -9.13 -4.02
CA GLY A 100 -15.70 -10.30 -4.27
C GLY A 100 -15.28 -11.11 -5.49
N GLY A 101 -14.01 -11.13 -5.85
CA GLY A 101 -13.46 -11.86 -6.99
C GLY A 101 -13.45 -11.06 -8.31
N HIS A 102 -13.90 -9.81 -8.31
CA HIS A 102 -13.85 -8.93 -9.49
C HIS A 102 -12.47 -8.33 -9.67
N VAL A 103 -11.67 -8.90 -10.55
CA VAL A 103 -10.28 -8.50 -10.80
C VAL A 103 -10.17 -7.07 -11.32
N ALA A 104 -11.02 -6.65 -12.25
CA ALA A 104 -11.04 -5.28 -12.75
C ALA A 104 -11.32 -4.26 -11.63
N GLY A 105 -12.26 -4.57 -10.74
CA GLY A 105 -12.54 -3.76 -9.56
C GLY A 105 -11.37 -3.72 -8.58
N ALA A 106 -10.63 -4.82 -8.45
CA ALA A 106 -9.43 -4.88 -7.60
C ALA A 106 -8.31 -3.94 -8.09
N VAL A 107 -8.08 -3.89 -9.40
CA VAL A 107 -7.13 -2.95 -10.02
C VAL A 107 -7.52 -1.50 -9.71
N GLY A 108 -8.79 -1.14 -9.93
CA GLY A 108 -9.29 0.19 -9.58
C GLY A 108 -9.17 0.50 -8.09
N LEU A 109 -9.50 -0.46 -7.23
CA LEU A 109 -9.33 -0.32 -5.78
C LEU A 109 -7.87 -0.06 -5.40
N MET A 110 -6.92 -0.84 -5.95
CA MET A 110 -5.49 -0.65 -5.71
C MET A 110 -5.02 0.73 -6.18
N PHE A 111 -5.46 1.18 -7.36
CA PHE A 111 -5.12 2.48 -7.92
C PHE A 111 -5.55 3.64 -6.99
N PHE A 112 -6.81 3.66 -6.55
CA PHE A 112 -7.33 4.74 -5.72
C PHE A 112 -6.85 4.66 -4.26
N LEU A 113 -6.70 3.46 -3.70
CA LEU A 113 -6.20 3.28 -2.34
C LEU A 113 -4.68 3.50 -2.23
N ALA A 114 -3.94 3.42 -3.33
CA ALA A 114 -2.50 3.66 -3.31
C ALA A 114 -2.17 5.04 -2.73
N ALA A 115 -2.91 6.10 -3.05
CA ALA A 115 -2.65 7.45 -2.57
C ALA A 115 -2.70 7.57 -1.03
N PRO A 116 -3.84 7.27 -0.37
CA PRO A 116 -3.91 7.35 1.09
C PRO A 116 -2.96 6.36 1.78
N LEU A 117 -2.77 5.15 1.24
CA LEU A 117 -1.87 4.15 1.81
C LEU A 117 -0.40 4.56 1.70
N THR A 118 0.01 5.19 0.59
CA THR A 118 1.35 5.76 0.40
C THR A 118 1.65 6.82 1.46
N VAL A 119 0.70 7.70 1.73
CA VAL A 119 0.83 8.71 2.79
C VAL A 119 0.95 8.05 4.17
N PHE A 120 0.12 7.07 4.49
CA PHE A 120 0.20 6.36 5.77
C PHE A 120 1.52 5.61 5.95
N SER A 121 1.98 4.92 4.94
CA SER A 121 3.20 4.12 5.01
C SER A 121 4.44 5.01 5.21
N PHE A 122 4.53 6.11 4.47
CA PHE A 122 5.65 7.03 4.63
C PHE A 122 5.56 7.84 5.94
N TRP A 123 4.35 8.20 6.38
CA TRP A 123 4.16 8.81 7.69
C TRP A 123 4.63 7.90 8.84
N ALA A 124 4.38 6.59 8.72
CA ALA A 124 4.87 5.61 9.68
C ALA A 124 6.40 5.50 9.67
N LEU A 125 7.03 5.54 8.49
CA LEU A 125 8.49 5.56 8.33
C LEU A 125 9.09 6.85 8.90
N ALA A 126 8.55 8.01 8.53
CA ALA A 126 9.00 9.31 9.05
C ALA A 126 8.92 9.40 10.58
N GLY A 127 7.97 8.66 11.17
CA GLY A 127 7.80 8.59 12.62
C GLY A 127 8.97 7.97 13.38
N ILE A 128 9.87 7.27 12.70
CA ILE A 128 11.09 6.71 13.29
C ILE A 128 12.15 7.81 13.44
N PHE A 129 12.21 8.74 12.50
CA PHE A 129 13.25 9.75 12.42
C PHE A 129 12.85 11.07 13.08
N THR A 130 11.56 11.41 13.12
CA THR A 130 11.10 12.69 13.66
C THR A 130 9.92 12.53 14.62
N ARG A 131 9.91 13.40 15.65
CA ARG A 131 8.77 13.51 16.59
C ARG A 131 7.74 14.55 16.15
N SER A 132 8.07 15.40 15.17
CA SER A 132 7.18 16.44 14.68
C SER A 132 6.13 15.85 13.75
N ASP A 133 4.87 15.91 14.15
CA ASP A 133 3.75 15.40 13.34
C ASP A 133 3.57 16.21 12.04
N ALA A 134 3.89 17.53 12.06
CA ALA A 134 3.86 18.37 10.87
C ALA A 134 4.90 17.93 9.83
N VAL A 135 6.14 17.67 10.27
CA VAL A 135 7.20 17.17 9.38
C VAL A 135 6.81 15.82 8.77
N ARG A 136 6.24 14.92 9.58
CA ARG A 136 5.75 13.62 9.07
C ARG A 136 4.71 13.79 7.96
N CYS A 137 3.74 14.68 8.16
CA CYS A 137 2.71 14.95 7.15
C CYS A 137 3.32 15.54 5.87
N VAL A 138 4.23 16.52 5.99
CA VAL A 138 4.86 17.16 4.83
C VAL A 138 5.66 16.15 4.01
N VAL A 139 6.51 15.33 4.64
CA VAL A 139 7.33 14.35 3.91
C VAL A 139 6.49 13.20 3.35
N ALA A 140 5.40 12.82 4.02
CA ALA A 140 4.49 11.81 3.50
C ALA A 140 3.71 12.31 2.27
N LEU A 141 3.27 13.56 2.28
CA LEU A 141 2.66 14.20 1.11
C LEU A 141 3.67 14.43 -0.01
N ALA A 142 4.93 14.77 0.31
CA ALA A 142 6.00 14.87 -0.67
C ALA A 142 6.30 13.52 -1.35
N TRP A 143 6.27 12.41 -0.60
CA TRP A 143 6.41 11.08 -1.16
C TRP A 143 5.26 10.70 -2.11
N PHE A 144 4.04 11.08 -1.75
CA PHE A 144 2.89 10.94 -2.65
C PHE A 144 3.01 11.85 -3.89
N ALA A 145 3.45 13.11 -3.72
CA ALA A 145 3.69 14.03 -4.84
C ALA A 145 4.79 13.50 -5.78
N LEU A 146 5.78 12.78 -5.26
CA LEU A 146 6.80 12.10 -6.07
C LEU A 146 6.14 11.05 -6.99
N ALA A 147 5.21 10.24 -6.49
CA ALA A 147 4.49 9.27 -7.32
C ALA A 147 3.71 9.95 -8.46
N LEU A 148 3.10 11.11 -8.21
CA LEU A 148 2.46 11.92 -9.24
C LEU A 148 3.46 12.47 -10.25
N SER A 149 4.58 13.02 -9.78
CA SER A 149 5.61 13.62 -10.65
C SER A 149 6.33 12.59 -11.52
N MET A 150 6.37 11.33 -11.10
CA MET A 150 6.89 10.22 -11.89
C MET A 150 5.88 9.69 -12.92
N GLY A 151 4.68 10.24 -12.98
CA GLY A 151 3.64 9.81 -13.93
C GLY A 151 2.99 8.46 -13.60
N LEU A 152 3.23 7.89 -12.39
CA LEU A 152 2.74 6.54 -12.06
C LEU A 152 1.21 6.43 -12.13
N TYR A 153 0.51 7.52 -11.85
CA TYR A 153 -0.94 7.57 -11.96
C TYR A 153 -1.41 7.77 -13.40
N ASP A 154 -0.69 8.57 -14.20
CA ASP A 154 -1.02 8.80 -15.62
C ASP A 154 -0.84 7.52 -16.43
N ASP A 155 0.22 6.77 -16.14
CA ASP A 155 0.51 5.47 -16.76
C ASP A 155 -0.31 4.32 -16.18
N ALA A 156 -1.09 4.56 -15.11
CA ALA A 156 -1.79 3.56 -14.32
C ALA A 156 -0.88 2.38 -13.91
N ASP A 157 0.38 2.69 -13.54
CA ASP A 157 1.35 1.70 -13.09
C ASP A 157 1.05 1.23 -11.67
N VAL A 158 0.04 0.35 -11.56
CA VAL A 158 -0.41 -0.20 -10.27
C VAL A 158 0.69 -1.02 -9.58
N THR A 159 1.60 -1.59 -10.36
CA THR A 159 2.75 -2.36 -9.86
C THR A 159 3.68 -1.45 -9.08
N MET A 160 4.13 -0.35 -9.70
CA MET A 160 5.01 0.60 -9.04
C MET A 160 4.29 1.37 -7.93
N LEU A 161 2.99 1.67 -8.08
CA LEU A 161 2.17 2.23 -7.00
C LEU A 161 2.14 1.30 -5.78
N THR A 162 2.09 -0.01 -5.98
CA THR A 162 2.19 -1.00 -4.91
C THR A 162 3.54 -0.91 -4.19
N VAL A 163 4.64 -0.76 -4.93
CA VAL A 163 5.97 -0.53 -4.35
C VAL A 163 5.99 0.74 -3.51
N MET A 164 5.44 1.85 -4.02
CA MET A 164 5.38 3.14 -3.31
C MET A 164 4.60 3.05 -1.99
N VAL A 165 3.61 2.16 -1.90
CA VAL A 165 2.83 1.90 -0.67
C VAL A 165 3.62 1.04 0.30
N PHE A 166 4.12 -0.11 -0.14
CA PHE A 166 4.64 -1.14 0.77
C PHE A 166 6.09 -0.94 1.16
N LEU A 167 6.92 -0.33 0.31
CA LEU A 167 8.35 -0.12 0.58
C LEU A 167 8.60 0.72 1.85
N PRO A 168 7.98 1.90 2.03
CA PRO A 168 8.17 2.67 3.25
C PRO A 168 7.65 1.93 4.50
N ALA A 169 6.54 1.21 4.38
CA ALA A 169 6.01 0.39 5.48
C ALA A 169 6.98 -0.73 5.86
N ALA A 170 7.54 -1.44 4.88
CA ALA A 170 8.53 -2.49 5.11
C ALA A 170 9.75 -1.96 5.88
N PHE A 171 10.30 -0.82 5.46
CA PHE A 171 11.39 -0.18 6.18
C PHE A 171 11.00 0.31 7.58
N ALA A 172 9.79 0.88 7.74
CA ALA A 172 9.31 1.32 9.03
C ALA A 172 9.23 0.17 10.04
N PHE A 173 8.74 -0.99 9.62
CA PHE A 173 8.67 -2.15 10.49
C PHE A 173 10.03 -2.84 10.67
N SER A 174 10.92 -2.81 9.67
CA SER A 174 12.30 -3.29 9.80
C SER A 174 13.07 -2.49 10.86
N PHE A 175 13.01 -1.17 10.82
CA PHE A 175 13.64 -0.32 11.83
C PHE A 175 13.06 -0.54 13.23
N ARG A 176 11.77 -0.79 13.34
CA ARG A 176 11.14 -1.18 14.62
C ARG A 176 11.62 -2.54 15.11
N ALA A 177 11.77 -3.51 14.22
CA ALA A 177 12.25 -4.85 14.57
C ALA A 177 13.66 -4.83 15.18
N VAL A 178 14.55 -3.98 14.67
CA VAL A 178 15.92 -3.81 15.21
C VAL A 178 16.01 -2.78 16.35
N GLY A 179 14.89 -2.22 16.81
CA GLY A 179 14.87 -1.29 17.94
C GLY A 179 15.39 0.12 17.62
N MET A 180 15.48 0.50 16.35
CA MET A 180 15.95 1.84 15.93
C MET A 180 14.91 2.95 16.15
N TYR A 181 13.77 2.68 16.74
CA TYR A 181 12.80 3.71 17.04
C TYR A 181 13.05 4.30 18.44
N ARG A 182 12.98 5.61 18.53
CA ARG A 182 13.16 6.36 19.78
C ARG A 182 11.88 6.31 20.61
N THR A 183 11.60 5.21 21.27
CA THR A 183 10.63 5.15 22.38
C THR A 183 11.40 4.97 23.67
N GLU A 184 10.96 5.65 24.70
CA GLU A 184 11.52 5.55 26.06
C GLU A 184 11.16 4.20 26.72
N ASP A 185 10.40 3.36 26.03
CA ASP A 185 9.96 2.07 26.52
C ASP A 185 11.01 0.98 26.26
N LEU A 186 11.18 0.09 27.24
CA LEU A 186 12.01 -1.10 27.14
C LEU A 186 11.59 -1.91 25.91
N VAL A 187 12.58 -2.32 25.10
CA VAL A 187 12.35 -3.16 23.93
C VAL A 187 11.67 -4.45 24.36
N ASN A 188 10.41 -4.62 23.96
CA ASN A 188 9.70 -5.86 24.17
C ASN A 188 10.06 -6.84 23.04
N PRO A 189 10.72 -7.99 23.32
CA PRO A 189 11.14 -8.92 22.29
C PRO A 189 9.97 -9.46 21.45
N HIS A 190 8.79 -9.62 22.04
CA HIS A 190 7.59 -10.01 21.28
C HIS A 190 7.18 -8.95 20.25
N ALA A 191 7.26 -7.67 20.59
CA ALA A 191 6.98 -6.58 19.66
C ALA A 191 7.99 -6.50 18.51
N SER A 192 9.26 -6.83 18.80
CA SER A 192 10.32 -6.91 17.79
C SER A 192 10.06 -8.03 16.77
N VAL A 193 9.69 -9.24 17.23
CA VAL A 193 9.35 -10.36 16.34
C VAL A 193 8.09 -10.05 15.52
N GLN A 194 7.07 -9.46 16.12
CA GLN A 194 5.87 -9.04 15.39
C GLN A 194 6.20 -8.00 14.32
N ALA A 195 7.05 -7.01 14.63
CA ALA A 195 7.48 -6.00 13.67
C ALA A 195 8.28 -6.63 12.51
N ALA A 196 9.16 -7.60 12.80
CA ALA A 196 9.90 -8.34 11.78
C ALA A 196 8.97 -9.13 10.84
N ALA A 197 7.97 -9.80 11.39
CA ALA A 197 6.97 -10.52 10.61
C ALA A 197 6.17 -9.59 9.68
N VAL A 198 5.72 -8.44 10.20
CA VAL A 198 5.00 -7.45 9.39
C VAL A 198 5.92 -6.84 8.32
N ALA A 199 7.20 -6.57 8.64
CA ALA A 199 8.18 -6.12 7.65
C ALA A 199 8.31 -7.14 6.50
N ALA A 200 8.47 -8.42 6.82
CA ALA A 200 8.56 -9.48 5.82
C ALA A 200 7.31 -9.53 4.93
N LEU A 201 6.11 -9.45 5.53
CA LEU A 201 4.86 -9.40 4.77
C LEU A 201 4.77 -8.16 3.85
N CYS A 202 5.27 -7.00 4.28
CA CYS A 202 5.32 -5.80 3.45
C CYS A 202 6.35 -5.90 2.31
N PHE A 203 7.43 -6.67 2.48
CA PHE A 203 8.40 -6.88 1.40
C PHE A 203 7.88 -7.82 0.29
N ILE A 204 6.95 -8.72 0.58
CA ILE A 204 6.39 -9.64 -0.43
C ILE A 204 5.86 -8.89 -1.65
N PRO A 205 4.91 -7.93 -1.53
CA PRO A 205 4.41 -7.20 -2.70
C PRO A 205 5.48 -6.36 -3.40
N VAL A 206 6.49 -5.85 -2.67
CA VAL A 206 7.60 -5.08 -3.25
C VAL A 206 8.47 -5.97 -4.14
N VAL A 207 8.83 -7.16 -3.66
CA VAL A 207 9.65 -8.12 -4.43
C VAL A 207 8.84 -8.73 -5.57
N ALA A 208 7.54 -8.95 -5.36
CA ALA A 208 6.66 -9.50 -6.38
C ALA A 208 6.41 -8.52 -7.55
N ALA A 209 6.62 -7.22 -7.32
CA ALA A 209 6.43 -6.16 -8.30
C ALA A 209 7.64 -5.96 -9.25
N GLN A 210 8.74 -6.67 -9.04
CA GLN A 210 9.94 -6.66 -9.88
C GLN A 210 9.87 -7.79 -10.91
#